data_c5d092bd854de39fc307561d8f537750
#
_entry.id   c5d092bd854de39fc307561d8f537750
#
_cell.length_a   1.000
_cell.length_b   1.000
_cell.length_c   1.000
_cell.angle_alpha   90.00
_cell.angle_beta   90.00
_cell.angle_gamma   90.00
#
_symmetry.space_group_name_H-M   'P 1'
#
loop_
_entity.id
_entity.type
_entity.pdbx_description
1 polymer ?
#
loop_
_entity_poly.entity_id
_entity_poly.type
_entity_poly.pdbx_seq_one_letter_code
_entity_poly.pdbx_strand_id
1 'polypeptide(L)' 'MADIKTITQELTDMSANIEEAMLGGDYVEVVSILKKIIEKLDELVEKVNN' A
#
# COMPACT_ATOMS: atom_id res chain seq x y z
N MET A 1 5.78 -9.61 13.11
CA MET A 1 4.43 -9.62 12.51
C MET A 1 3.84 -8.22 12.57
N ALA A 2 3.38 -7.69 11.44
CA ALA A 2 2.83 -6.33 11.41
C ALA A 2 1.45 -6.30 12.08
N ASP A 3 1.20 -5.30 12.91
CA ASP A 3 -0.11 -5.08 13.49
C ASP A 3 -0.94 -4.14 12.57
N ILE A 4 -2.20 -3.93 12.93
CA ILE A 4 -3.11 -3.11 12.11
C ILE A 4 -2.59 -1.68 11.96
N LYS A 5 -2.04 -1.10 13.00
CA LYS A 5 -1.51 0.25 12.96
C LYS A 5 -0.31 0.36 12.01
N THR A 6 0.58 -0.64 12.04
CA THR A 6 1.72 -0.68 11.13
C THR A 6 1.28 -0.82 9.69
N ILE A 7 0.28 -1.68 9.43
CA ILE A 7 -0.25 -1.89 8.08
C ILE A 7 -0.87 -0.60 7.53
N THR A 8 -1.65 0.10 8.34
CA THR A 8 -2.27 1.37 7.90
C THR A 8 -1.21 2.44 7.65
N GLN A 9 -0.15 2.47 8.45
CA GLN A 9 0.95 3.41 8.22
C GLN A 9 1.66 3.12 6.89
N GLU A 10 1.89 1.83 6.61
CA GLU A 10 2.50 1.43 5.33
C GLU A 10 1.62 1.81 4.15
N LEU A 11 0.29 1.65 4.29
CA LEU A 11 -0.65 2.06 3.24
C LEU A 11 -0.59 3.57 3.00
N THR A 12 -0.49 4.35 4.05
CA THR A 12 -0.37 5.81 3.96
C THR A 12 0.92 6.19 3.22
N ASP A 13 2.03 5.54 3.56
CA ASP A 13 3.31 5.80 2.90
C ASP A 13 3.27 5.43 1.42
N MET A 14 2.63 4.30 1.08
CA MET A 14 2.48 3.89 -0.32
C MET A 14 1.60 4.84 -1.12
N SER A 15 0.57 5.41 -0.47
CA SER A 15 -0.28 6.42 -1.10
C SER A 15 0.52 7.65 -1.50
N ALA A 16 1.42 8.10 -0.62
CA ALA A 16 2.31 9.22 -0.92
C ALA A 16 3.26 8.88 -2.07
N ASN A 17 3.76 7.65 -2.10
CA ASN A 17 4.65 7.20 -3.17
C ASN A 17 3.94 7.15 -4.53
N ILE A 18 2.66 6.76 -4.54
CA ILE A 18 1.86 6.77 -5.77
C ILE A 18 1.73 8.18 -6.32
N GLU A 19 1.42 9.13 -5.44
CA GLU A 19 1.28 10.54 -5.85
C GLU A 19 2.58 11.05 -6.49
N GLU A 20 3.70 10.75 -5.86
CA GLU A 20 5.01 11.15 -6.38
C GLU A 20 5.31 10.50 -7.74
N ALA A 21 5.01 9.20 -7.87
CA ALA A 21 5.23 8.47 -9.13
C ALA A 21 4.34 9.03 -10.25
N MET A 22 3.10 9.38 -9.95
CA MET A 22 2.19 9.99 -10.92
C MET A 22 2.69 11.33 -11.41
N LEU A 23 3.21 12.16 -10.52
CA LEU A 23 3.77 13.46 -10.87
C LEU A 23 4.99 13.32 -11.77
N GLY A 24 5.77 12.25 -11.58
CA GLY A 24 6.93 11.96 -12.42
C GLY A 24 6.60 11.23 -13.72
N GLY A 25 5.35 10.81 -13.91
CA GLY A 25 4.93 10.08 -15.10
C GLY A 25 5.38 8.63 -15.13
N ASP A 26 5.77 8.08 -13.99
CA ASP A 26 6.24 6.69 -13.90
C ASP A 26 5.08 5.74 -13.61
N TYR A 27 4.35 5.39 -14.68
CA TYR A 27 3.17 4.55 -14.55
C TYR A 27 3.49 3.10 -14.17
N VAL A 28 4.65 2.60 -14.53
CA VAL A 28 5.08 1.26 -14.13
C VAL A 28 5.22 1.21 -12.61
N GLU A 29 5.83 2.24 -12.03
CA GLU A 29 5.97 2.33 -10.58
C GLU A 29 4.60 2.45 -9.89
N VAL A 30 3.68 3.21 -10.48
CA VAL A 30 2.32 3.34 -9.94
C VAL A 30 1.64 1.97 -9.87
N VAL A 31 1.72 1.18 -10.93
CA VAL A 31 1.12 -0.16 -10.95
C VAL A 31 1.77 -1.08 -9.92
N SER A 32 3.08 -1.01 -9.79
CA SER A 32 3.82 -1.80 -8.81
C SER A 32 3.37 -1.48 -7.38
N ILE A 33 3.22 -0.20 -7.07
CA ILE A 33 2.77 0.24 -5.75
C ILE A 33 1.33 -0.21 -5.50
N LEU A 34 0.46 -0.12 -6.51
CA LEU A 34 -0.93 -0.56 -6.38
C LEU A 34 -1.02 -2.05 -6.04
N LYS A 35 -0.18 -2.88 -6.65
CA LYS A 35 -0.12 -4.30 -6.32
C LYS A 35 0.25 -4.52 -4.86
N LYS A 36 1.20 -3.77 -4.36
CA LYS A 36 1.61 -3.85 -2.95
C LYS A 36 0.49 -3.42 -2.01
N ILE A 37 -0.26 -2.39 -2.40
CA ILE A 37 -1.40 -1.94 -1.61
C ILE A 37 -2.45 -3.04 -1.50
N ILE A 38 -2.74 -3.73 -2.60
CA ILE A 38 -3.70 -4.83 -2.60
C ILE A 38 -3.24 -5.94 -1.65
N GLU A 39 -1.96 -6.28 -1.68
CA GLU A 39 -1.40 -7.29 -0.76
C GLU A 39 -1.56 -6.87 0.70
N LYS A 40 -1.33 -5.59 0.99
CA LYS A 40 -1.48 -5.09 2.36
C LYS A 40 -2.93 -5.06 2.80
N LEU A 41 -3.85 -4.78 1.89
CA LEU A 41 -5.28 -4.83 2.21
C LEU A 41 -5.72 -6.25 2.53
N ASP A 42 -5.24 -7.25 1.79
CA ASP A 42 -5.51 -8.65 2.09
C ASP A 42 -5.01 -9.02 3.47
N GLU A 43 -3.80 -8.58 3.81
CA GLU A 43 -3.22 -8.82 5.12
C GLU A 43 -4.06 -8.19 6.22
N LEU A 44 -4.54 -6.97 6.00
CA LEU A 44 -5.39 -6.27 6.96
C LEU A 44 -6.71 -7.01 7.17
N VAL A 45 -7.34 -7.47 6.09
CA VAL A 45 -8.59 -8.22 6.16
C VAL A 45 -8.40 -9.51 6.96
N GLU A 46 -7.32 -10.22 6.74
CA GLU A 46 -7.02 -11.43 7.51
C GLU A 46 -6.91 -11.13 9.01
N LYS A 47 -6.25 -10.04 9.36
CA LYS A 47 -6.08 -9.67 10.77
C LYS A 47 -7.40 -9.29 11.42
N VAL A 48 -8.27 -8.60 10.70
CA VAL A 48 -9.58 -8.21 11.23
C VAL A 48 -10.49 -9.44 11.39
N ASN A 49 -10.38 -10.41 10.50
CA ASN A 49 -11.23 -11.61 10.53
C ASN A 49 -10.72 -12.68 11.51
N ASN A 50 -9.53 -12.56 11.99
CA ASN A 50 -9.00 -13.45 13.00
C ASN A 50 -9.28 -12.90 14.40
#